data_0fc1d2eeb10951b61104608178c3a0b4
#
_entry.id   0fc1d2eeb10951b61104608178c3a0b4
#
_cell.length_a   1.000
_cell.length_b   1.000
_cell.length_c   1.000
_cell.angle_alpha   90.00
_cell.angle_beta   90.00
_cell.angle_gamma   90.00
#
_symmetry.space_group_name_H-M   'P 1'
#
loop_
_entity.id
_entity.type
_entity.pdbx_description
1 polymer ?
#
loop_
_entity_poly.entity_id
_entity_poly.type
_entity_poly.pdbx_seq_one_letter_code
_entity_poly.pdbx_strand_id
1 'polypeptide(L)'
;MTINLFKAALAASFALSLFALPAAAQTPSKLDEVLARGHLVLGTGSTNAPWHFKSADDKLQGFDIDMGHIIAKALFGDPDKIEFVNQSSDARIPNITTNKVDITCQFMTVTGERAQQIAFTIPYYREGVGLMLKADGQYADYAALKAAGSAVTISVLQNVYAETMVHAALPEAKVDQYDSVDLIYQALESGRSAAAATDQSSLAWYMTQNPGRYKDAGYGWNPQTYACGVKRGDQDWLNFVNTALHEAMTGVEFDFYAKSYKTWFGKDLAPPQIGFPVEYK
;
A
#
# COMPACT_ATOMS: atom_id res chain seq x y z
N MET A 1 -47.09 10.71 -88.38
CA MET A 1 -47.28 9.69 -87.37
C MET A 1 -46.02 9.70 -86.50
N THR A 2 -46.05 10.52 -85.52
CA THR A 2 -44.85 10.86 -84.68
C THR A 2 -45.09 10.34 -83.26
N ILE A 3 -44.25 9.44 -82.79
CA ILE A 3 -44.32 8.90 -81.44
C ILE A 3 -43.25 9.62 -80.58
N ASN A 4 -43.73 10.39 -79.57
CA ASN A 4 -42.89 11.02 -78.58
C ASN A 4 -42.54 10.04 -77.47
N LEU A 5 -41.26 9.80 -77.31
CA LEU A 5 -40.70 9.07 -76.19
C LEU A 5 -40.28 10.04 -75.09
N PHE A 6 -41.02 10.11 -74.04
CA PHE A 6 -40.64 10.78 -72.77
C PHE A 6 -39.62 9.90 -72.00
N LYS A 7 -38.42 10.40 -71.85
CA LYS A 7 -37.44 9.82 -70.94
C LYS A 7 -37.63 10.40 -69.58
N ALA A 8 -38.15 9.58 -68.66
CA ALA A 8 -38.16 9.89 -67.20
C ALA A 8 -36.78 9.54 -66.61
N ALA A 9 -36.05 10.56 -66.22
CA ALA A 9 -34.81 10.37 -65.42
C ALA A 9 -35.18 10.26 -63.96
N LEU A 10 -35.05 9.07 -63.35
CA LEU A 10 -35.17 8.83 -61.91
C LEU A 10 -33.85 9.20 -61.28
N ALA A 11 -33.78 10.32 -60.56
CA ALA A 11 -32.65 10.69 -59.73
C ALA A 11 -32.82 9.96 -58.37
N ALA A 12 -32.03 8.89 -58.17
CA ALA A 12 -31.93 8.22 -56.90
C ALA A 12 -31.01 9.03 -55.96
N SER A 13 -31.60 9.81 -55.07
CA SER A 13 -30.89 10.48 -53.98
C SER A 13 -30.54 9.46 -52.90
N PHE A 14 -29.31 8.99 -52.89
CA PHE A 14 -28.77 8.14 -51.85
C PHE A 14 -28.44 9.05 -50.62
N ALA A 15 -29.36 9.15 -49.69
CA ALA A 15 -29.13 9.82 -48.41
C ALA A 15 -28.16 8.98 -47.57
N LEU A 16 -26.89 9.38 -47.56
CA LEU A 16 -25.88 8.84 -46.65
C LEU A 16 -26.20 9.34 -45.22
N SER A 17 -26.96 8.56 -44.47
CA SER A 17 -27.16 8.78 -43.04
C SER A 17 -25.81 8.47 -42.35
N LEU A 18 -25.01 9.49 -42.05
CA LEU A 18 -23.89 9.38 -41.12
C LEU A 18 -24.50 9.04 -39.76
N PHE A 19 -24.47 7.77 -39.39
CA PHE A 19 -24.60 7.38 -38.00
C PHE A 19 -23.39 7.94 -37.24
N ALA A 20 -23.56 9.12 -36.64
CA ALA A 20 -22.67 9.60 -35.63
C ALA A 20 -22.78 8.61 -34.45
N LEU A 21 -21.84 7.65 -34.38
CA LEU A 21 -21.66 6.86 -33.18
C LEU A 21 -21.46 7.86 -32.03
N PRO A 22 -22.21 7.76 -30.93
CA PRO A 22 -21.91 8.58 -29.77
C PRO A 22 -20.47 8.25 -29.37
N ALA A 23 -19.58 9.25 -29.47
CA ALA A 23 -18.28 9.15 -28.85
C ALA A 23 -18.53 8.81 -27.38
N ALA A 24 -18.19 7.59 -26.97
CA ALA A 24 -18.26 7.23 -25.56
C ALA A 24 -17.39 8.28 -24.85
N ALA A 25 -18.03 9.19 -24.12
CA ALA A 25 -17.33 10.14 -23.31
C ALA A 25 -16.46 9.33 -22.35
N GLN A 26 -15.16 9.38 -22.53
CA GLN A 26 -14.22 8.74 -21.61
C GLN A 26 -14.53 9.30 -20.21
N THR A 27 -14.78 8.43 -19.27
CA THR A 27 -14.87 8.84 -17.86
C THR A 27 -13.55 9.53 -17.51
N PRO A 28 -13.57 10.76 -16.99
CA PRO A 28 -12.34 11.44 -16.59
C PRO A 28 -11.48 10.55 -15.72
N SER A 29 -10.17 10.56 -15.97
CA SER A 29 -9.22 9.84 -15.13
C SER A 29 -9.22 10.44 -13.71
N LYS A 30 -8.92 9.63 -12.72
CA LYS A 30 -8.65 10.10 -11.36
C LYS A 30 -7.52 11.14 -11.33
N LEU A 31 -6.56 11.04 -12.25
CA LEU A 31 -5.52 12.04 -12.43
C LEU A 31 -6.11 13.42 -12.72
N ASP A 32 -7.06 13.52 -13.67
CA ASP A 32 -7.72 14.78 -14.03
C ASP A 32 -8.53 15.34 -12.85
N GLU A 33 -9.25 14.45 -12.12
CA GLU A 33 -10.03 14.85 -10.95
C GLU A 33 -9.12 15.41 -9.84
N VAL A 34 -7.99 14.75 -9.57
CA VAL A 34 -7.01 15.16 -8.53
C VAL A 34 -6.35 16.49 -8.89
N LEU A 35 -5.94 16.65 -10.15
CA LEU A 35 -5.36 17.91 -10.66
C LEU A 35 -6.35 19.05 -10.60
N ALA A 36 -7.60 18.83 -11.01
CA ALA A 36 -8.66 19.85 -10.93
C ALA A 36 -9.01 20.25 -9.49
N ARG A 37 -8.97 19.31 -8.55
CA ARG A 37 -9.19 19.56 -7.12
C ARG A 37 -8.03 20.32 -6.46
N GLY A 38 -6.81 20.14 -6.94
CA GLY A 38 -5.59 20.82 -6.46
C GLY A 38 -4.96 20.20 -5.22
N HIS A 39 -5.37 19.02 -4.79
CA HIS A 39 -4.75 18.22 -3.73
C HIS A 39 -5.04 16.72 -3.88
N LEU A 40 -4.18 15.90 -3.31
CA LEU A 40 -4.33 14.44 -3.25
C LEU A 40 -5.13 14.06 -2.00
N VAL A 41 -6.03 13.06 -2.08
CA VAL A 41 -6.68 12.43 -0.92
C VAL A 41 -6.15 11.02 -0.75
N LEU A 42 -5.34 10.81 0.29
CA LEU A 42 -4.66 9.55 0.54
C LEU A 42 -5.17 8.86 1.81
N GLY A 43 -5.60 7.61 1.67
CA GLY A 43 -5.98 6.76 2.79
C GLY A 43 -4.75 6.14 3.46
N THR A 44 -4.65 6.29 4.79
CA THR A 44 -3.58 5.70 5.61
C THR A 44 -4.05 5.47 7.04
N GLY A 45 -3.23 4.82 7.86
CA GLY A 45 -3.49 4.67 9.30
C GLY A 45 -2.79 5.73 10.15
N SER A 46 -2.81 5.54 11.48
CA SER A 46 -2.19 6.49 12.42
C SER A 46 -1.58 5.84 13.66
N THR A 47 -1.40 4.50 13.67
CA THR A 47 -1.02 3.73 14.87
C THR A 47 0.08 2.71 14.62
N ASN A 48 0.75 2.75 13.47
CA ASN A 48 1.74 1.74 13.11
C ASN A 48 3.10 2.35 12.73
N ALA A 49 3.95 2.61 13.72
CA ALA A 49 5.32 3.03 13.50
C ALA A 49 6.18 1.87 12.95
N PRO A 50 7.10 2.14 12.04
CA PRO A 50 7.50 3.43 11.45
C PRO A 50 6.73 3.81 10.18
N TRP A 51 5.63 3.16 9.86
CA TRP A 51 4.89 3.27 8.59
C TRP A 51 3.97 4.50 8.53
N HIS A 52 3.04 4.59 9.48
CA HIS A 52 2.05 5.65 9.60
C HIS A 52 1.58 5.76 11.06
N PHE A 53 2.02 6.78 11.75
CA PHE A 53 1.72 6.97 13.17
C PHE A 53 1.73 8.44 13.54
N LYS A 54 1.19 8.75 14.72
CA LYS A 54 1.22 10.10 15.26
C LYS A 54 2.43 10.27 16.17
N SER A 55 3.12 11.40 15.99
CA SER A 55 4.16 11.87 16.91
C SER A 55 3.56 12.33 18.22
N ALA A 56 4.40 12.67 19.19
CA ALA A 56 3.96 13.16 20.50
C ALA A 56 3.18 14.50 20.42
N ASP A 57 3.37 15.28 19.37
CA ASP A 57 2.65 16.51 19.06
C ASP A 57 1.47 16.29 18.10
N ASP A 58 0.96 15.07 18.02
CA ASP A 58 -0.23 14.62 17.24
C ASP A 58 -0.08 14.78 15.71
N LYS A 59 1.14 14.95 15.19
CA LYS A 59 1.38 15.02 13.76
C LYS A 59 1.53 13.64 13.14
N LEU A 60 0.85 13.43 12.04
CA LEU A 60 0.96 12.21 11.26
C LEU A 60 2.33 12.15 10.57
N GLN A 61 3.02 11.01 10.70
CA GLN A 61 4.35 10.81 10.15
C GLN A 61 4.60 9.32 9.88
N GLY A 62 5.67 9.01 9.15
CA GLY A 62 6.09 7.66 8.83
C GLY A 62 6.37 7.44 7.34
N PHE A 63 6.87 6.28 6.99
CA PHE A 63 7.31 6.00 5.62
C PHE A 63 6.15 6.06 4.61
N ASP A 64 4.96 5.56 4.95
CA ASP A 64 3.77 5.66 4.09
C ASP A 64 3.30 7.11 3.89
N ILE A 65 3.50 7.96 4.92
CA ILE A 65 3.18 9.39 4.86
C ILE A 65 4.12 10.08 3.87
N ASP A 66 5.41 9.73 3.92
CA ASP A 66 6.40 10.25 2.99
C ASP A 66 6.13 9.81 1.55
N MET A 67 5.61 8.57 1.33
CA MET A 67 5.15 8.16 0.00
C MET A 67 4.01 9.04 -0.51
N GLY A 68 3.09 9.42 0.36
CA GLY A 68 2.03 10.38 0.04
C GLY A 68 2.60 11.75 -0.38
N HIS A 69 3.56 12.28 0.37
CA HIS A 69 4.24 13.54 0.05
C HIS A 69 5.02 13.48 -1.27
N ILE A 70 5.66 12.34 -1.59
CA ILE A 70 6.31 12.11 -2.89
C ILE A 70 5.30 12.23 -4.05
N ILE A 71 4.15 11.55 -3.92
CA ILE A 71 3.10 11.58 -4.95
C ILE A 71 2.51 12.99 -5.08
N ALA A 72 2.23 13.69 -3.97
CA ALA A 72 1.73 15.06 -3.97
C ALA A 72 2.73 16.03 -4.61
N LYS A 73 4.02 15.89 -4.31
CA LYS A 73 5.08 16.67 -4.95
C LYS A 73 5.13 16.44 -6.46
N ALA A 74 4.99 15.19 -6.92
CA ALA A 74 4.95 14.87 -8.33
C ALA A 74 3.73 15.49 -9.05
N LEU A 75 2.56 15.55 -8.37
CA LEU A 75 1.33 16.15 -8.90
C LEU A 75 1.39 17.66 -8.99
N PHE A 76 1.92 18.34 -7.97
CA PHE A 76 1.72 19.75 -7.75
C PHE A 76 3.01 20.56 -7.56
N GLY A 77 4.19 19.91 -7.54
CA GLY A 77 5.44 20.54 -7.14
C GLY A 77 5.50 20.89 -5.64
N ASP A 78 4.49 20.49 -4.87
CA ASP A 78 4.31 20.84 -3.45
C ASP A 78 3.90 19.56 -2.68
N PRO A 79 4.75 19.03 -1.78
CA PRO A 79 4.46 17.80 -1.03
C PRO A 79 3.31 17.97 -0.04
N ASP A 80 2.95 19.20 0.35
CA ASP A 80 1.93 19.47 1.34
C ASP A 80 0.52 19.59 0.74
N LYS A 81 0.37 19.48 -0.58
CA LYS A 81 -0.93 19.42 -1.25
C LYS A 81 -1.57 18.04 -1.16
N ILE A 82 -1.79 17.61 0.06
CA ILE A 82 -2.32 16.28 0.39
C ILE A 82 -3.26 16.37 1.60
N GLU A 83 -4.34 15.62 1.54
CA GLU A 83 -5.25 15.32 2.65
C GLU A 83 -5.10 13.85 3.04
N PHE A 84 -4.84 13.56 4.31
CA PHE A 84 -4.77 12.21 4.83
C PHE A 84 -6.10 11.79 5.46
N VAL A 85 -6.66 10.69 4.97
CA VAL A 85 -7.86 10.07 5.52
C VAL A 85 -7.45 8.90 6.40
N ASN A 86 -7.65 9.04 7.71
CA ASN A 86 -7.38 7.95 8.65
C ASN A 86 -8.37 6.80 8.48
N GLN A 87 -7.85 5.58 8.38
CA GLN A 87 -8.63 4.36 8.15
C GLN A 87 -8.00 3.14 8.82
N SER A 88 -8.85 2.14 9.12
CA SER A 88 -8.39 0.81 9.56
C SER A 88 -7.82 0.00 8.39
N SER A 89 -7.13 -1.09 8.68
CA SER A 89 -6.60 -2.00 7.66
C SER A 89 -7.70 -2.62 6.78
N ASP A 90 -8.87 -2.93 7.35
CA ASP A 90 -9.99 -3.52 6.60
C ASP A 90 -10.73 -2.50 5.75
N ALA A 91 -10.66 -1.22 6.08
CA ALA A 91 -11.29 -0.15 5.31
C ALA A 91 -10.52 0.24 4.03
N ARG A 92 -9.28 -0.21 3.84
CA ARG A 92 -8.41 0.18 2.71
C ARG A 92 -9.06 -0.08 1.35
N ILE A 93 -9.46 -1.32 1.08
CA ILE A 93 -10.08 -1.71 -0.20
C ILE A 93 -11.46 -1.07 -0.38
N PRO A 94 -12.39 -1.11 0.59
CA PRO A 94 -13.66 -0.38 0.50
C PRO A 94 -13.51 1.12 0.19
N ASN A 95 -12.58 1.82 0.84
CA ASN A 95 -12.37 3.24 0.61
C ASN A 95 -11.84 3.56 -0.80
N ILE A 96 -10.98 2.70 -1.35
CA ILE A 96 -10.51 2.80 -2.74
C ILE A 96 -11.68 2.59 -3.72
N THR A 97 -12.43 1.51 -3.55
CA THR A 97 -13.48 1.11 -4.51
C THR A 97 -14.65 2.08 -4.54
N THR A 98 -14.94 2.73 -3.41
CA THR A 98 -16.01 3.73 -3.27
C THR A 98 -15.56 5.16 -3.58
N ASN A 99 -14.29 5.39 -4.00
CA ASN A 99 -13.70 6.71 -4.25
C ASN A 99 -13.69 7.64 -3.01
N LYS A 100 -13.71 7.09 -1.80
CA LYS A 100 -13.51 7.89 -0.59
C LYS A 100 -12.09 8.44 -0.50
N VAL A 101 -11.14 7.73 -1.11
CA VAL A 101 -9.74 8.14 -1.28
C VAL A 101 -9.34 7.93 -2.74
N ASP A 102 -8.35 8.69 -3.21
CA ASP A 102 -7.80 8.53 -4.56
C ASP A 102 -6.81 7.36 -4.62
N ILE A 103 -6.12 7.14 -3.52
CA ILE A 103 -5.08 6.14 -3.35
C ILE A 103 -4.97 5.77 -1.86
N THR A 104 -4.51 4.56 -1.59
CA THR A 104 -4.13 4.14 -0.24
C THR A 104 -2.68 3.68 -0.23
N CYS A 105 -1.83 4.35 0.55
CA CYS A 105 -0.50 3.88 0.93
C CYS A 105 -0.52 3.60 2.44
N GLN A 106 -0.56 2.32 2.80
CA GLN A 106 -0.72 1.86 4.18
C GLN A 106 -0.17 0.45 4.33
N PHE A 107 1.16 0.28 4.18
CA PHE A 107 1.89 -1.00 4.26
C PHE A 107 1.07 -2.19 3.72
N MET A 108 0.44 -1.97 2.57
CA MET A 108 -0.49 -2.96 2.04
C MET A 108 0.22 -4.02 1.23
N THR A 109 0.23 -5.25 1.76
CA THR A 109 0.79 -6.41 1.07
C THR A 109 0.10 -6.65 -0.27
N VAL A 110 0.89 -6.80 -1.31
CA VAL A 110 0.42 -7.20 -2.64
C VAL A 110 0.08 -8.68 -2.62
N THR A 111 -1.18 -9.01 -2.90
CA THR A 111 -1.65 -10.39 -3.04
C THR A 111 -2.57 -10.54 -4.24
N GLY A 112 -2.64 -11.75 -4.80
CA GLY A 112 -3.54 -12.05 -5.93
C GLY A 112 -5.00 -11.78 -5.61
N GLU A 113 -5.45 -12.08 -4.39
CA GLU A 113 -6.82 -11.84 -3.94
C GLU A 113 -7.16 -10.33 -3.89
N ARG A 114 -6.29 -9.51 -3.32
CA ARG A 114 -6.46 -8.05 -3.31
C ARG A 114 -6.39 -7.46 -4.71
N ALA A 115 -5.51 -7.98 -5.57
CA ALA A 115 -5.37 -7.56 -6.96
C ALA A 115 -6.62 -7.86 -7.82
N GLN A 116 -7.50 -8.77 -7.40
CA GLN A 116 -8.81 -8.97 -8.00
C GLN A 116 -9.78 -7.81 -7.71
N GLN A 117 -9.55 -7.04 -6.66
CA GLN A 117 -10.46 -5.99 -6.19
C GLN A 117 -9.95 -4.57 -6.51
N ILE A 118 -8.64 -4.35 -6.42
CA ILE A 118 -7.97 -3.07 -6.68
C ILE A 118 -6.81 -3.25 -7.65
N ALA A 119 -6.25 -2.14 -8.17
CA ALA A 119 -4.97 -2.15 -8.85
C ALA A 119 -3.87 -1.72 -7.88
N PHE A 120 -2.73 -2.39 -7.92
CA PHE A 120 -1.55 -2.02 -7.16
C PHE A 120 -0.58 -1.20 -8.00
N THR A 121 0.09 -0.27 -7.37
CA THR A 121 1.26 0.40 -7.93
C THR A 121 2.46 -0.54 -8.00
N ILE A 122 3.57 -0.10 -8.58
CA ILE A 122 4.86 -0.75 -8.34
C ILE A 122 5.12 -0.76 -6.82
N PRO A 123 5.73 -1.84 -6.30
CA PRO A 123 6.06 -1.91 -4.87
C PRO A 123 7.09 -0.85 -4.47
N TYR A 124 6.86 -0.21 -3.33
CA TYR A 124 7.80 0.77 -2.77
C TYR A 124 8.66 0.20 -1.62
N TYR A 125 8.36 -1.01 -1.15
CA TYR A 125 9.12 -1.68 -0.08
C TYR A 125 9.00 -3.20 -0.17
N ARG A 126 10.01 -3.91 0.33
CA ARG A 126 9.99 -5.37 0.54
C ARG A 126 10.14 -5.67 2.00
N GLU A 127 9.21 -6.43 2.53
CA GLU A 127 9.10 -6.75 3.95
C GLU A 127 9.02 -8.27 4.17
N GLY A 128 9.03 -8.66 5.44
CA GLY A 128 8.70 -9.99 5.92
C GLY A 128 8.00 -9.89 7.26
N VAL A 129 7.43 -11.00 7.72
CA VAL A 129 6.82 -11.11 9.04
C VAL A 129 7.87 -11.63 10.02
N GLY A 130 7.86 -11.10 11.23
CA GLY A 130 8.68 -11.56 12.34
C GLY A 130 7.85 -11.83 13.58
N LEU A 131 8.52 -12.30 14.62
CA LEU A 131 7.95 -12.56 15.95
C LEU A 131 8.78 -11.83 17.01
N MET A 132 8.10 -11.03 17.83
CA MET A 132 8.69 -10.39 18.99
C MET A 132 8.24 -11.09 20.26
N LEU A 133 9.18 -11.32 21.17
CA LEU A 133 9.02 -11.94 22.49
C LEU A 133 9.36 -10.94 23.58
N LYS A 134 8.84 -11.13 24.78
CA LYS A 134 9.40 -10.47 25.98
C LYS A 134 10.80 -11.03 26.25
N ALA A 135 11.75 -10.16 26.58
CA ALA A 135 13.14 -10.57 26.87
C ALA A 135 13.23 -11.56 28.05
N ASP A 136 12.40 -11.33 29.08
CA ASP A 136 12.26 -12.15 30.29
C ASP A 136 11.12 -13.17 30.20
N GLY A 137 10.52 -13.36 29.01
CA GLY A 137 9.38 -14.24 28.80
C GLY A 137 9.74 -15.73 28.82
N GLN A 138 8.68 -16.56 28.90
CA GLN A 138 8.78 -18.02 28.99
C GLN A 138 9.50 -18.65 27.78
N TYR A 139 9.34 -18.08 26.56
CA TYR A 139 9.86 -18.66 25.33
C TYR A 139 11.18 -17.99 24.95
N ALA A 140 12.19 -18.81 24.66
CA ALA A 140 13.51 -18.31 24.32
C ALA A 140 13.58 -17.75 22.90
N ASP A 141 12.93 -18.44 21.95
CA ASP A 141 13.02 -18.21 20.50
C ASP A 141 11.81 -18.81 19.75
N TYR A 142 11.86 -18.76 18.43
CA TYR A 142 10.87 -19.35 17.54
C TYR A 142 10.73 -20.88 17.71
N ALA A 143 11.83 -21.59 17.92
CA ALA A 143 11.78 -23.05 18.09
C ALA A 143 10.98 -23.44 19.34
N ALA A 144 11.15 -22.69 20.44
CA ALA A 144 10.38 -22.87 21.66
C ALA A 144 8.89 -22.58 21.47
N LEU A 145 8.52 -21.52 20.71
CA LEU A 145 7.12 -21.22 20.38
C LEU A 145 6.51 -22.35 19.55
N LYS A 146 7.23 -22.82 18.53
CA LYS A 146 6.76 -23.89 17.64
C LYS A 146 6.55 -25.21 18.41
N ALA A 147 7.47 -25.55 19.31
CA ALA A 147 7.36 -26.75 20.14
C ALA A 147 6.16 -26.70 21.12
N ALA A 148 5.73 -25.50 21.52
CA ALA A 148 4.58 -25.32 22.42
C ALA A 148 3.23 -25.49 21.71
N GLY A 149 3.19 -25.45 20.37
CA GLY A 149 2.01 -25.77 19.56
C GLY A 149 0.79 -24.92 19.96
N SER A 150 -0.33 -25.58 20.27
CA SER A 150 -1.60 -24.92 20.63
C SER A 150 -1.63 -24.27 22.01
N ALA A 151 -0.55 -24.39 22.80
CA ALA A 151 -0.43 -23.71 24.09
C ALA A 151 -0.11 -22.22 23.95
N VAL A 152 0.39 -21.77 22.79
CA VAL A 152 0.72 -20.37 22.56
C VAL A 152 -0.38 -19.62 21.84
N THR A 153 -0.56 -18.36 22.22
CA THR A 153 -1.39 -17.39 21.51
C THR A 153 -0.48 -16.32 20.90
N ILE A 154 -0.69 -16.01 19.65
CA ILE A 154 0.04 -14.99 18.89
C ILE A 154 -0.88 -13.79 18.64
N SER A 155 -0.46 -12.61 19.05
CA SER A 155 -1.17 -11.37 18.74
C SER A 155 -0.76 -10.85 17.37
N VAL A 156 -1.74 -10.41 16.56
CA VAL A 156 -1.54 -9.97 15.17
C VAL A 156 -2.53 -8.87 14.79
N LEU A 157 -2.19 -8.03 13.81
CA LEU A 157 -3.09 -7.02 13.28
C LEU A 157 -4.24 -7.68 12.51
N GLN A 158 -5.46 -7.27 12.80
CA GLN A 158 -6.68 -7.77 12.14
C GLN A 158 -6.64 -7.49 10.64
N ASN A 159 -6.71 -8.55 9.87
CA ASN A 159 -6.91 -8.53 8.43
C ASN A 159 -7.22 -9.94 7.92
N VAL A 160 -7.69 -10.05 6.67
CA VAL A 160 -8.10 -11.32 6.04
C VAL A 160 -7.00 -12.38 5.93
N TYR A 161 -5.73 -12.00 6.10
CA TYR A 161 -4.57 -12.92 6.05
C TYR A 161 -3.99 -13.28 7.41
N ALA A 162 -4.49 -12.70 8.49
CA ALA A 162 -3.85 -12.80 9.80
C ALA A 162 -3.60 -14.25 10.25
N GLU A 163 -4.63 -15.09 10.19
CA GLU A 163 -4.51 -16.50 10.57
C GLU A 163 -3.59 -17.29 9.63
N THR A 164 -3.81 -17.18 8.32
CA THR A 164 -2.99 -17.89 7.32
C THR A 164 -1.52 -17.51 7.44
N MET A 165 -1.24 -16.23 7.70
CA MET A 165 0.10 -15.71 7.88
C MET A 165 0.78 -16.33 9.12
N VAL A 166 0.10 -16.36 10.26
CA VAL A 166 0.66 -16.95 11.50
C VAL A 166 0.82 -18.46 11.35
N HIS A 167 -0.19 -19.17 10.82
CA HIS A 167 -0.17 -20.63 10.66
C HIS A 167 0.87 -21.11 9.64
N ALA A 168 1.32 -20.26 8.71
CA ALA A 168 2.46 -20.59 7.85
C ALA A 168 3.76 -20.83 8.64
N ALA A 169 3.95 -20.17 9.78
CA ALA A 169 5.11 -20.35 10.65
C ALA A 169 4.80 -21.24 11.88
N LEU A 170 3.64 -21.04 12.50
CA LEU A 170 3.20 -21.68 13.73
C LEU A 170 1.82 -22.34 13.50
N PRO A 171 1.76 -23.53 12.87
CA PRO A 171 0.50 -24.12 12.39
C PRO A 171 -0.56 -24.40 13.46
N GLU A 172 -0.13 -24.64 14.70
CA GLU A 172 -1.02 -25.01 15.82
C GLU A 172 -1.30 -23.85 16.77
N ALA A 173 -0.64 -22.69 16.59
CA ALA A 173 -0.80 -21.54 17.48
C ALA A 173 -2.22 -20.97 17.42
N LYS A 174 -2.70 -20.48 18.56
CA LYS A 174 -3.90 -19.65 18.60
C LYS A 174 -3.56 -18.24 18.08
N VAL A 175 -4.49 -17.61 17.41
CA VAL A 175 -4.32 -16.27 16.81
C VAL A 175 -5.35 -15.31 17.39
N ASP A 176 -4.87 -14.29 18.09
CA ASP A 176 -5.70 -13.18 18.56
C ASP A 176 -5.44 -11.95 17.69
N GLN A 177 -6.51 -11.44 17.06
CA GLN A 177 -6.46 -10.31 16.14
C GLN A 177 -6.86 -9.02 16.85
N TYR A 178 -6.13 -7.93 16.57
CA TYR A 178 -6.32 -6.61 17.17
C TYR A 178 -6.42 -5.51 16.11
N ASP A 179 -7.15 -4.45 16.41
CA ASP A 179 -7.40 -3.33 15.48
C ASP A 179 -6.18 -2.43 15.21
N SER A 180 -5.17 -2.48 16.09
CA SER A 180 -3.95 -1.69 15.95
C SER A 180 -2.71 -2.44 16.40
N VAL A 181 -1.56 -2.02 15.90
CA VAL A 181 -0.25 -2.59 16.26
C VAL A 181 0.08 -2.32 17.74
N ASP A 182 -0.35 -1.18 18.27
CA ASP A 182 -0.17 -0.86 19.70
C ASP A 182 -0.89 -1.88 20.60
N LEU A 183 -2.09 -2.32 20.21
CA LEU A 183 -2.84 -3.35 20.94
C LEU A 183 -2.17 -4.73 20.86
N ILE A 184 -1.50 -5.05 19.75
CA ILE A 184 -0.68 -6.26 19.62
C ILE A 184 0.44 -6.26 20.68
N TYR A 185 1.15 -5.13 20.81
CA TYR A 185 2.23 -4.98 21.78
C TYR A 185 1.73 -4.99 23.24
N GLN A 186 0.58 -4.38 23.49
CA GLN A 186 -0.07 -4.44 24.82
C GLN A 186 -0.51 -5.87 25.18
N ALA A 187 -0.96 -6.67 24.20
CA ALA A 187 -1.29 -8.08 24.43
C ALA A 187 -0.06 -8.90 24.83
N LEU A 188 1.07 -8.67 24.15
CA LEU A 188 2.35 -9.29 24.52
C LEU A 188 2.82 -8.83 25.89
N GLU A 189 2.78 -7.53 26.16
CA GLU A 189 3.24 -6.96 27.45
C GLU A 189 2.44 -7.49 28.63
N SER A 190 1.12 -7.59 28.50
CA SER A 190 0.22 -8.11 29.54
C SER A 190 0.25 -9.63 29.70
N GLY A 191 0.98 -10.36 28.83
CA GLY A 191 1.02 -11.82 28.82
C GLY A 191 -0.23 -12.50 28.26
N ARG A 192 -1.14 -11.75 27.60
CA ARG A 192 -2.28 -12.33 26.86
C ARG A 192 -1.83 -13.09 25.64
N SER A 193 -0.72 -12.67 25.02
CA SER A 193 -0.06 -13.42 23.96
C SER A 193 1.36 -13.79 24.32
N ALA A 194 1.85 -14.90 23.77
CA ALA A 194 3.21 -15.39 23.94
C ALA A 194 4.20 -14.64 23.04
N ALA A 195 3.72 -14.19 21.87
CA ALA A 195 4.49 -13.40 20.91
C ALA A 195 3.58 -12.43 20.16
N ALA A 196 4.19 -11.36 19.67
CA ALA A 196 3.58 -10.42 18.71
C ALA A 196 4.10 -10.73 17.31
N ALA A 197 3.21 -10.90 16.33
CA ALA A 197 3.54 -11.13 14.93
C ALA A 197 3.12 -9.91 14.09
N THR A 198 4.08 -9.28 13.43
CA THR A 198 3.84 -8.21 12.45
C THR A 198 5.09 -8.02 11.59
N ASP A 199 5.15 -6.94 10.83
CA ASP A 199 6.27 -6.57 9.98
C ASP A 199 7.57 -6.51 10.78
N GLN A 200 8.63 -7.10 10.25
CA GLN A 200 9.95 -7.08 10.90
C GLN A 200 10.44 -5.66 11.19
N SER A 201 10.17 -4.72 10.28
CA SER A 201 10.50 -3.30 10.48
C SER A 201 9.77 -2.68 11.66
N SER A 202 8.47 -2.98 11.84
CA SER A 202 7.66 -2.50 12.97
C SER A 202 8.15 -3.09 14.29
N LEU A 203 8.47 -4.37 14.32
CA LEU A 203 9.07 -5.02 15.50
C LEU A 203 10.43 -4.42 15.85
N ALA A 204 11.31 -4.23 14.85
CA ALA A 204 12.63 -3.63 15.05
C ALA A 204 12.53 -2.21 15.59
N TRP A 205 11.62 -1.40 15.04
CA TRP A 205 11.33 -0.06 15.54
C TRP A 205 10.91 -0.08 17.01
N TYR A 206 9.91 -0.92 17.34
CA TYR A 206 9.39 -1.01 18.70
C TYR A 206 10.43 -1.48 19.71
N MET A 207 11.25 -2.47 19.34
CA MET A 207 12.37 -2.94 20.17
C MET A 207 13.43 -1.85 20.39
N THR A 208 13.71 -1.04 19.39
CA THR A 208 14.63 0.11 19.49
C THR A 208 14.13 1.17 20.46
N GLN A 209 12.81 1.41 20.49
CA GLN A 209 12.18 2.35 21.42
C GLN A 209 12.07 1.79 22.85
N ASN A 210 12.21 0.48 23.02
CA ASN A 210 12.07 -0.22 24.31
C ASN A 210 13.27 -1.15 24.58
N PRO A 211 14.49 -0.61 24.73
CA PRO A 211 15.71 -1.41 24.80
C PRO A 211 15.69 -2.38 25.98
N GLY A 212 16.04 -3.64 25.71
CA GLY A 212 16.15 -4.70 26.72
C GLY A 212 14.82 -5.30 27.21
N ARG A 213 13.66 -4.77 26.79
CA ARG A 213 12.35 -5.33 27.20
C ARG A 213 11.88 -6.48 26.30
N TYR A 214 12.29 -6.46 25.05
CA TYR A 214 11.86 -7.40 24.02
C TYR A 214 13.05 -7.96 23.25
N LYS A 215 12.81 -9.07 22.56
CA LYS A 215 13.78 -9.72 21.67
C LYS A 215 13.08 -10.24 20.42
N ASP A 216 13.82 -10.30 19.31
CA ASP A 216 13.42 -11.02 18.11
C ASP A 216 13.45 -12.53 18.39
N ALA A 217 12.44 -13.27 17.95
CA ALA A 217 12.40 -14.73 18.08
C ALA A 217 13.39 -15.44 17.12
N GLY A 218 14.08 -14.71 16.24
CA GLY A 218 15.09 -15.24 15.34
C GLY A 218 14.54 -15.96 14.12
N TYR A 219 13.29 -15.67 13.73
CA TYR A 219 12.67 -16.27 12.54
C TYR A 219 11.83 -15.23 11.78
N GLY A 220 12.17 -15.09 10.48
CA GLY A 220 11.37 -14.29 9.55
C GLY A 220 10.82 -15.17 8.43
N TRP A 221 9.58 -14.90 8.04
CA TRP A 221 8.91 -15.64 6.96
C TRP A 221 8.04 -14.73 6.11
N ASN A 222 7.38 -15.30 5.11
CA ASN A 222 6.42 -14.64 4.25
C ASN A 222 6.98 -13.35 3.63
N PRO A 223 8.04 -13.45 2.79
CA PRO A 223 8.55 -12.28 2.08
C PRO A 223 7.43 -11.69 1.24
N GLN A 224 7.19 -10.41 1.41
CA GLN A 224 6.08 -9.70 0.79
C GLN A 224 6.52 -8.34 0.28
N THR A 225 5.79 -7.79 -0.67
CA THR A 225 6.00 -6.44 -1.15
C THR A 225 4.84 -5.55 -0.74
N TYR A 226 5.14 -4.30 -0.41
CA TYR A 226 4.15 -3.28 -0.13
C TYR A 226 4.02 -2.34 -1.30
N ALA A 227 2.77 -2.09 -1.68
CA ALA A 227 2.42 -1.15 -2.74
C ALA A 227 1.23 -0.30 -2.31
N CYS A 228 1.07 0.85 -2.94
CA CYS A 228 -0.16 1.60 -2.81
C CYS A 228 -1.24 0.95 -3.67
N GLY A 229 -2.49 1.09 -3.23
CA GLY A 229 -3.66 0.62 -3.96
C GLY A 229 -4.44 1.76 -4.57
N VAL A 230 -4.91 1.57 -5.80
CA VAL A 230 -5.80 2.49 -6.52
C VAL A 230 -7.01 1.74 -7.08
N LYS A 231 -8.06 2.47 -7.43
CA LYS A 231 -9.23 1.87 -8.07
C LYS A 231 -8.86 1.27 -9.43
N ARG A 232 -9.41 0.09 -9.73
CA ARG A 232 -9.18 -0.59 -11.01
C ARG A 232 -9.82 0.17 -12.18
N GLY A 233 -9.19 0.03 -13.35
CA GLY A 233 -9.74 0.52 -14.62
C GLY A 233 -9.29 1.92 -15.01
N ASP A 234 -8.48 2.59 -14.19
CA ASP A 234 -7.89 3.89 -14.49
C ASP A 234 -6.38 3.73 -14.72
N GLN A 235 -6.01 3.51 -15.97
CA GLN A 235 -4.62 3.27 -16.35
C GLN A 235 -3.79 4.56 -16.28
N ASP A 236 -4.38 5.72 -16.58
CA ASP A 236 -3.66 7.00 -16.56
C ASP A 236 -3.25 7.35 -15.13
N TRP A 237 -4.17 7.17 -14.17
CA TRP A 237 -3.87 7.35 -12.75
C TRP A 237 -2.77 6.40 -12.27
N LEU A 238 -2.92 5.11 -12.57
CA LEU A 238 -1.93 4.09 -12.18
C LEU A 238 -0.56 4.37 -12.78
N ASN A 239 -0.49 4.74 -14.07
CA ASN A 239 0.77 5.07 -14.73
C ASN A 239 1.44 6.30 -14.12
N PHE A 240 0.66 7.34 -13.81
CA PHE A 240 1.19 8.53 -13.15
C PHE A 240 1.82 8.20 -11.79
N VAL A 241 1.09 7.47 -10.93
CA VAL A 241 1.59 7.10 -9.60
C VAL A 241 2.82 6.20 -9.70
N ASN A 242 2.82 5.23 -10.63
CA ASN A 242 3.99 4.38 -10.89
C ASN A 242 5.20 5.19 -11.32
N THR A 243 5.01 6.21 -12.18
CA THR A 243 6.09 7.10 -12.59
C THR A 243 6.64 7.88 -11.39
N ALA A 244 5.76 8.47 -10.56
CA ALA A 244 6.18 9.21 -9.37
C ALA A 244 7.00 8.34 -8.38
N LEU A 245 6.53 7.12 -8.11
CA LEU A 245 7.25 6.19 -7.24
C LEU A 245 8.56 5.68 -7.87
N HIS A 246 8.58 5.45 -9.18
CA HIS A 246 9.79 5.02 -9.88
C HIS A 246 10.87 6.11 -9.83
N GLU A 247 10.51 7.37 -10.12
CA GLU A 247 11.43 8.50 -10.02
C GLU A 247 11.94 8.74 -8.59
N ALA A 248 11.11 8.44 -7.58
CA ALA A 248 11.54 8.50 -6.19
C ALA A 248 12.52 7.38 -5.83
N MET A 249 12.34 6.17 -6.35
CA MET A 249 13.21 5.04 -5.99
C MET A 249 14.49 4.97 -6.83
N THR A 250 14.48 5.46 -8.06
CA THR A 250 15.58 5.25 -9.02
C THR A 250 15.96 6.47 -9.86
N GLY A 251 15.27 7.59 -9.74
CA GLY A 251 15.41 8.77 -10.59
C GLY A 251 15.71 10.06 -9.84
N VAL A 252 15.16 11.16 -10.36
CA VAL A 252 15.47 12.53 -9.92
C VAL A 252 14.99 12.86 -8.50
N GLU A 253 14.03 12.13 -7.98
CA GLU A 253 13.49 12.31 -6.62
C GLU A 253 14.10 11.34 -5.59
N PHE A 254 15.17 10.63 -5.95
CA PHE A 254 15.81 9.62 -5.10
C PHE A 254 16.20 10.13 -3.72
N ASP A 255 16.70 11.36 -3.62
CA ASP A 255 17.13 11.94 -2.34
C ASP A 255 15.99 12.01 -1.31
N PHE A 256 14.76 12.27 -1.75
CA PHE A 256 13.61 12.31 -0.86
C PHE A 256 13.31 10.91 -0.31
N TYR A 257 13.25 9.92 -1.18
CA TYR A 257 13.02 8.53 -0.80
C TYR A 257 14.14 7.99 0.10
N ALA A 258 15.40 8.21 -0.25
CA ALA A 258 16.55 7.77 0.52
C ALA A 258 16.59 8.40 1.93
N LYS A 259 16.27 9.69 2.03
CA LYS A 259 16.17 10.39 3.32
C LYS A 259 15.05 9.79 4.18
N SER A 260 13.87 9.54 3.61
CA SER A 260 12.77 8.88 4.29
C SER A 260 13.16 7.49 4.77
N TYR A 261 13.75 6.68 3.88
CA TYR A 261 14.21 5.34 4.20
C TYR A 261 15.22 5.32 5.36
N LYS A 262 16.20 6.24 5.33
CA LYS A 262 17.17 6.38 6.43
C LYS A 262 16.51 6.80 7.73
N THR A 263 15.56 7.73 7.67
CA THR A 263 14.84 8.22 8.86
C THR A 263 14.10 7.10 9.58
N TRP A 264 13.39 6.28 8.82
CA TRP A 264 12.46 5.29 9.40
C TRP A 264 13.08 3.91 9.62
N PHE A 265 14.06 3.53 8.81
CA PHE A 265 14.68 2.20 8.88
C PHE A 265 16.17 2.22 9.27
N GLY A 266 16.77 3.42 9.44
CA GLY A 266 18.14 3.56 9.91
C GLY A 266 19.20 3.12 8.91
N LYS A 267 18.85 2.92 7.63
CA LYS A 267 19.76 2.40 6.61
C LYS A 267 19.97 3.42 5.48
N ASP A 268 21.19 3.57 5.04
CA ASP A 268 21.51 4.37 3.85
C ASP A 268 21.27 3.54 2.58
N LEU A 269 20.66 4.18 1.58
CA LEU A 269 20.53 3.61 0.23
C LEU A 269 21.61 4.19 -0.67
N ALA A 270 22.23 3.33 -1.49
CA ALA A 270 23.15 3.77 -2.52
C ALA A 270 22.37 4.52 -3.62
N PRO A 271 22.86 5.70 -4.07
CA PRO A 271 22.20 6.43 -5.15
C PRO A 271 22.25 5.65 -6.47
N PRO A 272 21.28 5.86 -7.36
CA PRO A 272 21.30 5.30 -8.71
C PRO A 272 22.58 5.67 -9.44
N GLN A 273 23.19 4.71 -10.14
CA GLN A 273 24.45 4.93 -10.86
C GLN A 273 24.16 5.54 -12.24
N ILE A 274 24.72 6.72 -12.50
CA ILE A 274 24.61 7.40 -13.79
C ILE A 274 25.36 6.61 -14.87
N GLY A 275 24.70 6.37 -16.02
CA GLY A 275 25.30 5.65 -17.16
C GLY A 275 25.20 4.12 -17.08
N PHE A 276 24.51 3.58 -16.08
CA PHE A 276 24.23 2.16 -15.95
C PHE A 276 22.77 1.83 -16.27
N PRO A 277 22.46 0.58 -16.69
CA PRO A 277 21.07 0.14 -16.87
C PRO A 277 20.28 0.23 -15.55
N VAL A 278 18.98 0.48 -15.66
CA VAL A 278 18.06 0.43 -14.52
C VAL A 278 17.98 -1.00 -13.98
N GLU A 279 18.34 -1.20 -12.73
CA GLU A 279 18.19 -2.47 -12.04
C GLU A 279 16.83 -2.56 -11.35
N TYR A 280 15.98 -3.45 -11.82
CA TYR A 280 14.76 -3.86 -11.10
C TYR A 280 15.16 -4.94 -10.09
N LYS A 281 15.34 -4.55 -8.84
CA LYS A 281 15.69 -5.46 -7.73
C LYS A 281 14.45 -6.06 -7.08
#